data_cb62a21b81705e3a3a6b55465b4f8abf
#
_entry.id   cb62a21b81705e3a3a6b55465b4f8abf
#
_cell.length_a   1.000
_cell.length_b   1.000
_cell.length_c   1.000
_cell.angle_alpha   90.00
_cell.angle_beta   90.00
_cell.angle_gamma   90.00
#
_symmetry.space_group_name_H-M   'P 1'
#
loop_
_entity.id
_entity.type
_entity.pdbx_description
1 polymer ?
#
loop_
_entity_poly.entity_id
_entity_poly.type
_entity_poly.pdbx_seq_one_letter_code
_entity_poly.pdbx_strand_id
1 'polypeptide(L)'
;MLFILILLLVVATIVSTAYLTEKGEALAVRTNYQKCHYDIVHENLPDLSDYHWLYDLLLGAFVAPYIFYYGTYDAGAVGSVWVWLVVCVFIFRCLTISVTIPTQTTHVKRDFGNWLKRHLTGTAHDLCFSGHVSFAFSLVLVGLHFGIISNRVLWFGLLACLGLFSAMSRSHFSIDIVMAVPIVMTFFDWTMCQSASKDTIFGGCDCAPDIITM
;
A
#
# COMPACT_ATOMS: atom_id res chain seq x y z
N MET A 1 -23.04 -11.45 4.46
CA MET A 1 -22.25 -12.43 3.67
C MET A 1 -21.07 -11.77 2.94
N LEU A 2 -21.27 -10.69 2.20
CA LEU A 2 -20.20 -9.98 1.48
C LEU A 2 -19.06 -9.52 2.39
N PHE A 3 -19.36 -8.91 3.55
CA PHE A 3 -18.35 -8.44 4.51
C PHE A 3 -17.44 -9.57 5.01
N ILE A 4 -17.99 -10.75 5.31
CA ILE A 4 -17.20 -11.92 5.75
C ILE A 4 -16.30 -12.40 4.62
N LEU A 5 -16.79 -12.43 3.38
CA LEU A 5 -15.99 -12.82 2.22
C LEU A 5 -14.81 -11.86 1.99
N ILE A 6 -15.06 -10.57 2.13
CA ILE A 6 -14.05 -9.52 2.02
C ILE A 6 -12.99 -9.68 3.11
N LEU A 7 -13.43 -9.87 4.37
CA LEU A 7 -12.51 -10.09 5.50
C LEU A 7 -11.65 -11.34 5.27
N LEU A 8 -12.25 -12.43 4.80
CA LEU A 8 -11.52 -13.67 4.47
C LEU A 8 -10.50 -13.44 3.34
N LEU A 9 -10.86 -12.66 2.32
CA LEU A 9 -9.95 -12.28 1.23
C LEU A 9 -8.76 -11.45 1.74
N VAL A 10 -9.01 -10.46 2.58
CA VAL A 10 -7.96 -9.64 3.19
C VAL A 10 -7.02 -10.51 4.04
N VAL A 11 -7.57 -11.36 4.90
CA VAL A 11 -6.77 -12.28 5.72
C VAL A 11 -5.98 -13.25 4.85
N ALA A 12 -6.60 -13.85 3.85
CA ALA A 12 -5.93 -14.76 2.91
C ALA A 12 -4.78 -14.05 2.17
N THR A 13 -4.99 -12.81 1.75
CA THR A 13 -3.97 -12.00 1.07
C THR A 13 -2.79 -11.70 1.99
N ILE A 14 -3.05 -11.29 3.23
CA ILE A 14 -2.01 -11.05 4.23
C ILE A 14 -1.21 -12.33 4.50
N VAL A 15 -1.88 -13.45 4.72
CA VAL A 15 -1.24 -14.75 4.99
C VAL A 15 -0.42 -15.21 3.77
N SER A 16 -0.95 -15.04 2.56
CA SER A 16 -0.25 -15.39 1.33
C SER A 16 0.99 -14.53 1.12
N THR A 17 0.90 -13.21 1.34
CA THR A 17 2.04 -12.31 1.28
C THR A 17 3.13 -12.74 2.26
N ALA A 18 2.75 -13.01 3.50
CA ALA A 18 3.65 -13.48 4.54
C ALA A 18 4.37 -14.77 4.15
N TYR A 19 3.62 -15.76 3.66
CA TYR A 19 4.16 -17.04 3.22
C TYR A 19 5.13 -16.89 2.04
N LEU A 20 4.74 -16.13 1.03
CA LEU A 20 5.57 -15.90 -0.16
C LEU A 20 6.86 -15.17 0.19
N THR A 21 6.81 -14.19 1.09
CA THR A 21 7.98 -13.46 1.55
C THR A 21 8.94 -14.38 2.31
N GLU A 22 8.43 -15.26 3.18
CA GLU A 22 9.24 -16.24 3.91
C GLU A 22 9.93 -17.24 2.94
N LYS A 23 9.23 -17.67 1.90
CA LYS A 23 9.81 -18.50 0.83
C LYS A 23 10.88 -17.76 0.03
N GLY A 24 10.65 -16.50 -0.31
CA GLY A 24 11.63 -15.64 -0.99
C GLY A 24 12.89 -15.44 -0.16
N GLU A 25 12.75 -15.20 1.15
CA GLU A 25 13.87 -15.09 2.10
C GLU A 25 14.69 -16.39 2.17
N ALA A 26 14.00 -17.52 2.31
CA ALA A 26 14.67 -18.82 2.34
C ALA A 26 15.41 -19.11 1.02
N LEU A 27 14.85 -18.73 -0.12
CA LEU A 27 15.50 -18.89 -1.42
C LEU A 27 16.69 -17.95 -1.57
N ALA A 28 16.57 -16.68 -1.14
CA ALA A 28 17.66 -15.71 -1.18
C ALA A 28 18.86 -16.19 -0.35
N VAL A 29 18.61 -16.71 0.86
CA VAL A 29 19.65 -17.31 1.72
C VAL A 29 20.29 -18.52 1.04
N ARG A 30 19.48 -19.44 0.49
CA ARG A 30 19.95 -20.65 -0.17
C ARG A 30 20.80 -20.38 -1.41
N THR A 31 20.46 -19.33 -2.17
CA THR A 31 21.18 -18.96 -3.40
C THR A 31 22.32 -17.98 -3.15
N ASN A 32 22.57 -17.61 -1.89
CA ASN A 32 23.53 -16.57 -1.49
C ASN A 32 23.31 -15.25 -2.27
N TYR A 33 22.03 -14.92 -2.51
CA TYR A 33 21.62 -13.73 -3.24
C TYR A 33 21.70 -12.51 -2.31
N GLN A 34 22.85 -11.82 -2.36
CA GLN A 34 23.12 -10.65 -1.50
C GLN A 34 23.27 -9.35 -2.31
N LYS A 35 22.66 -9.25 -3.48
CA LYS A 35 22.74 -7.99 -4.23
C LYS A 35 21.90 -6.92 -3.53
N CYS A 36 22.59 -5.90 -3.03
CA CYS A 36 21.95 -4.66 -2.60
C CYS A 36 21.75 -3.75 -3.81
N HIS A 37 20.57 -3.19 -3.96
CA HIS A 37 20.37 -2.12 -4.92
C HIS A 37 20.92 -0.82 -4.34
N TYR A 38 21.61 -0.06 -5.18
CA TYR A 38 21.97 1.32 -4.87
C TYR A 38 20.70 2.16 -4.85
N ASP A 39 20.47 2.88 -3.76
CA ASP A 39 19.35 3.82 -3.62
C ASP A 39 19.90 5.20 -3.24
N ILE A 40 19.73 6.14 -4.14
CA ILE A 40 20.25 7.51 -3.98
C ILE A 40 19.68 8.22 -2.75
N VAL A 41 18.45 7.90 -2.35
CA VAL A 41 17.82 8.47 -1.15
C VAL A 41 18.46 7.89 0.10
N HIS A 42 18.72 6.59 0.11
CA HIS A 42 19.41 5.93 1.22
C HIS A 42 20.84 6.47 1.44
N GLU A 43 21.55 6.80 0.37
CA GLU A 43 22.91 7.29 0.48
C GLU A 43 23.00 8.76 0.91
N ASN A 44 22.01 9.58 0.57
CA ASN A 44 22.07 11.03 0.77
C ASN A 44 21.21 11.55 1.92
N LEU A 45 20.30 10.75 2.46
CA LEU A 45 19.43 11.15 3.57
C LEU A 45 19.81 10.42 4.87
N PRO A 46 19.55 11.04 6.03
CA PRO A 46 19.85 10.45 7.33
C PRO A 46 19.09 9.14 7.52
N ASP A 47 19.71 8.20 8.22
CA ASP A 47 19.11 6.95 8.61
C ASP A 47 18.21 7.17 9.84
N LEU A 48 16.90 6.96 9.65
CA LEU A 48 15.88 7.07 10.70
C LEU A 48 15.25 5.71 11.05
N SER A 49 15.97 4.62 10.84
CA SER A 49 15.47 3.26 11.10
C SER A 49 15.06 3.03 12.57
N ASP A 50 15.68 3.72 13.52
CA ASP A 50 15.31 3.66 14.94
C ASP A 50 13.93 4.29 15.24
N TYR A 51 13.45 5.13 14.33
CA TYR A 51 12.19 5.86 14.45
C TYR A 51 11.07 5.27 13.60
N HIS A 52 11.19 4.03 13.16
CA HIS A 52 10.21 3.39 12.25
C HIS A 52 8.76 3.41 12.80
N TRP A 53 8.56 3.46 14.12
CA TRP A 53 7.25 3.59 14.74
C TRP A 53 6.50 4.88 14.36
N LEU A 54 7.23 5.97 14.03
CA LEU A 54 6.61 7.20 13.51
C LEU A 54 5.91 6.99 12.18
N TYR A 55 6.38 6.03 11.40
CA TYR A 55 5.78 5.65 10.14
C TYR A 55 4.37 5.07 10.33
N ASP A 56 4.20 4.21 11.33
CA ASP A 56 2.90 3.65 11.70
C ASP A 56 1.97 4.74 12.26
N LEU A 57 2.52 5.68 13.03
CA LEU A 57 1.76 6.82 13.54
C LEU A 57 1.27 7.74 12.41
N LEU A 58 2.14 8.04 11.44
CA LEU A 58 1.77 8.81 10.24
C LEU A 58 0.68 8.11 9.44
N LEU A 59 0.75 6.78 9.31
CA LEU A 59 -0.29 6.00 8.66
C LEU A 59 -1.65 6.17 9.36
N GLY A 60 -1.66 6.23 10.69
CA GLY A 60 -2.86 6.51 11.48
C GLY A 60 -3.54 7.84 11.11
N ALA A 61 -2.76 8.85 10.70
CA ALA A 61 -3.31 10.14 10.28
C ALA A 61 -4.21 10.03 9.03
N PHE A 62 -3.95 9.07 8.13
CA PHE A 62 -4.78 8.83 6.95
C PHE A 62 -6.10 8.13 7.28
N VAL A 63 -6.15 7.39 8.39
CA VAL A 63 -7.36 6.71 8.86
C VAL A 63 -8.25 7.66 9.67
N ALA A 64 -7.68 8.64 10.34
CA ALA A 64 -8.38 9.54 11.24
C ALA A 64 -9.63 10.22 10.61
N PRO A 65 -9.60 10.79 9.40
CA PRO A 65 -10.78 11.42 8.79
C PRO A 65 -11.97 10.45 8.68
N TYR A 66 -11.71 9.19 8.39
CA TYR A 66 -12.76 8.17 8.24
C TYR A 66 -13.44 7.85 9.57
N ILE A 67 -12.72 7.95 10.67
CA ILE A 67 -13.26 7.77 12.03
C ILE A 67 -14.05 9.02 12.44
N PHE A 68 -13.48 10.21 12.26
CA PHE A 68 -14.11 11.47 12.69
C PHE A 68 -15.36 11.82 11.90
N TYR A 69 -15.39 11.48 10.61
CA TYR A 69 -16.54 11.75 9.73
C TYR A 69 -17.46 10.53 9.56
N TYR A 70 -17.27 9.49 10.37
CA TYR A 70 -18.17 8.33 10.37
C TYR A 70 -19.61 8.77 10.65
N GLY A 71 -20.54 8.40 9.78
CA GLY A 71 -21.93 8.82 9.86
C GLY A 71 -22.30 10.07 9.02
N THR A 72 -21.32 10.82 8.50
CA THR A 72 -21.55 11.93 7.56
C THR A 72 -21.42 11.54 6.10
N TYR A 73 -20.96 10.32 5.82
CA TYR A 73 -20.80 9.72 4.49
C TYR A 73 -21.39 8.32 4.44
N ASP A 74 -21.66 7.81 3.24
CA ASP A 74 -22.09 6.43 3.06
C ASP A 74 -20.93 5.46 3.34
N ALA A 75 -20.80 5.06 4.59
CA ALA A 75 -19.75 4.15 5.04
C ALA A 75 -19.77 2.79 4.31
N GLY A 76 -20.94 2.36 3.83
CA GLY A 76 -21.10 1.13 3.05
C GLY A 76 -20.46 1.26 1.66
N ALA A 77 -20.77 2.33 0.93
CA ALA A 77 -20.20 2.59 -0.39
C ALA A 77 -18.68 2.86 -0.30
N VAL A 78 -18.28 3.78 0.59
CA VAL A 78 -16.86 4.11 0.82
C VAL A 78 -16.06 2.87 1.19
N GLY A 79 -16.55 2.10 2.17
CA GLY A 79 -15.87 0.90 2.64
C GLY A 79 -15.76 -0.18 1.56
N SER A 80 -16.80 -0.37 0.75
CA SER A 80 -16.77 -1.37 -0.33
C SER A 80 -15.76 -1.02 -1.41
N VAL A 81 -15.74 0.23 -1.87
CA VAL A 81 -14.77 0.71 -2.88
C VAL A 81 -13.34 0.59 -2.35
N TRP A 82 -13.11 1.07 -1.13
CA TRP A 82 -11.79 1.03 -0.54
C TRP A 82 -11.28 -0.41 -0.33
N VAL A 83 -12.11 -1.30 0.17
CA VAL A 83 -11.73 -2.71 0.38
C VAL A 83 -11.42 -3.39 -0.94
N TRP A 84 -12.23 -3.19 -1.99
CA TRP A 84 -11.93 -3.75 -3.31
C TRP A 84 -10.59 -3.24 -3.85
N LEU A 85 -10.34 -1.94 -3.74
CA LEU A 85 -9.09 -1.34 -4.16
C LEU A 85 -7.90 -1.97 -3.41
N VAL A 86 -7.98 -2.06 -2.09
CA VAL A 86 -6.92 -2.67 -1.26
C VAL A 86 -6.71 -4.14 -1.63
N VAL A 87 -7.77 -4.92 -1.80
CA VAL A 87 -7.68 -6.34 -2.21
C VAL A 87 -6.97 -6.47 -3.55
N CYS A 88 -7.32 -5.67 -4.56
CA CYS A 88 -6.69 -5.72 -5.87
C CYS A 88 -5.19 -5.37 -5.81
N VAL A 89 -4.84 -4.31 -5.08
CA VAL A 89 -3.44 -3.89 -4.88
C VAL A 89 -2.64 -4.99 -4.17
N PHE A 90 -3.19 -5.62 -3.13
CA PHE A 90 -2.49 -6.67 -2.40
C PHE A 90 -2.41 -7.99 -3.18
N ILE A 91 -3.42 -8.36 -3.96
CA ILE A 91 -3.33 -9.51 -4.87
C ILE A 91 -2.19 -9.29 -5.88
N PHE A 92 -2.14 -8.10 -6.48
CA PHE A 92 -1.05 -7.75 -7.40
C PHE A 92 0.32 -7.81 -6.71
N ARG A 93 0.41 -7.35 -5.46
CA ARG A 93 1.61 -7.48 -4.63
C ARG A 93 2.01 -8.94 -4.43
N CYS A 94 1.08 -9.83 -4.08
CA CYS A 94 1.34 -11.26 -3.95
C CYS A 94 1.87 -11.87 -5.24
N LEU A 95 1.26 -11.53 -6.39
CA LEU A 95 1.72 -12.00 -7.70
C LEU A 95 3.15 -11.51 -7.99
N THR A 96 3.44 -10.25 -7.71
CA THR A 96 4.78 -9.70 -7.94
C THR A 96 5.83 -10.38 -7.04
N ILE A 97 5.55 -10.55 -5.76
CA ILE A 97 6.45 -11.24 -4.82
C ILE A 97 6.66 -12.70 -5.23
N SER A 98 5.63 -13.38 -5.77
CA SER A 98 5.74 -14.79 -6.18
C SER A 98 6.66 -15.02 -7.36
N VAL A 99 6.86 -14.02 -8.22
CA VAL A 99 7.69 -14.11 -9.43
C VAL A 99 9.04 -13.40 -9.30
N THR A 100 9.25 -12.65 -8.21
CA THR A 100 10.47 -11.91 -7.93
C THR A 100 11.05 -12.29 -6.58
N ILE A 101 12.37 -12.23 -6.45
CA ILE A 101 13.04 -12.25 -5.15
C ILE A 101 13.46 -10.81 -4.86
N PRO A 102 12.72 -10.08 -4.03
CA PRO A 102 13.08 -8.71 -3.70
C PRO A 102 14.43 -8.69 -2.96
N THR A 103 15.24 -7.70 -3.26
CA THR A 103 16.52 -7.51 -2.59
C THR A 103 16.33 -6.89 -1.22
N GLN A 104 17.18 -7.30 -0.27
CA GLN A 104 17.17 -6.75 1.08
C GLN A 104 17.83 -5.37 1.12
N THR A 105 17.27 -4.44 1.92
CA THR A 105 17.99 -3.23 2.30
C THR A 105 19.10 -3.57 3.29
N THR A 106 20.30 -3.03 3.10
CA THR A 106 21.53 -3.39 3.83
C THR A 106 21.50 -3.12 5.33
N HIS A 107 20.57 -2.30 5.82
CA HIS A 107 20.65 -1.75 7.16
C HIS A 107 19.56 -2.20 8.14
N VAL A 108 18.60 -2.99 7.73
CA VAL A 108 17.49 -3.36 8.62
C VAL A 108 17.73 -4.69 9.30
N LYS A 109 18.42 -4.67 10.44
CA LYS A 109 18.33 -5.74 11.44
C LYS A 109 16.97 -5.60 12.15
N ARG A 110 15.90 -6.07 11.53
CA ARG A 110 14.60 -6.16 12.20
C ARG A 110 14.59 -7.44 13.02
N ASP A 111 14.84 -7.33 14.31
CA ASP A 111 14.59 -8.42 15.25
C ASP A 111 13.09 -8.48 15.54
N PHE A 112 12.40 -9.27 14.78
CA PHE A 112 10.97 -9.53 14.98
C PHE A 112 10.81 -10.79 15.85
N GLY A 113 11.04 -10.66 17.15
CA GLY A 113 10.91 -11.76 18.11
C GLY A 113 9.54 -12.45 18.15
N ASN A 114 8.55 -11.96 17.38
CA ASN A 114 7.23 -12.55 17.29
C ASN A 114 6.82 -12.70 15.82
N TRP A 115 6.40 -13.92 15.43
CA TRP A 115 5.93 -14.28 14.10
C TRP A 115 4.86 -13.29 13.57
N LEU A 116 3.84 -12.97 14.39
CA LEU A 116 2.76 -12.08 14.00
C LEU A 116 3.26 -10.66 13.70
N LYS A 117 4.15 -10.13 14.54
CA LYS A 117 4.76 -8.81 14.34
C LYS A 117 5.58 -8.78 13.05
N ARG A 118 6.38 -9.81 12.79
CA ARG A 118 7.16 -9.97 11.57
C ARG A 118 6.28 -9.91 10.32
N HIS A 119 5.11 -10.56 10.35
CA HIS A 119 4.21 -10.63 9.21
C HIS A 119 3.36 -9.36 9.02
N LEU A 120 3.02 -8.66 10.10
CA LEU A 120 2.27 -7.40 10.04
C LEU A 120 3.15 -6.21 9.64
N THR A 121 4.43 -6.22 10.01
CA THR A 121 5.36 -5.10 9.75
C THR A 121 6.23 -5.29 8.53
N GLY A 122 6.08 -6.41 7.83
CA GLY A 122 6.90 -6.77 6.66
C GLY A 122 8.21 -7.44 7.02
N THR A 123 8.77 -8.17 6.09
CA THR A 123 10.09 -8.82 6.23
C THR A 123 11.14 -8.08 5.41
N ALA A 124 12.42 -8.41 5.62
CA ALA A 124 13.52 -7.79 4.90
C ALA A 124 13.47 -7.99 3.37
N HIS A 125 12.75 -9.00 2.89
CA HIS A 125 12.58 -9.33 1.48
C HIS A 125 11.17 -9.00 0.94
N ASP A 126 10.38 -8.22 1.67
CA ASP A 126 9.04 -7.76 1.25
C ASP A 126 9.11 -6.40 0.52
N LEU A 127 10.12 -6.21 -0.32
CA LEU A 127 10.41 -4.96 -1.00
C LEU A 127 9.99 -5.07 -2.48
N CYS A 128 8.69 -5.04 -2.73
CA CYS A 128 8.15 -5.07 -4.09
C CYS A 128 7.62 -3.69 -4.49
N PHE A 129 6.67 -3.19 -3.75
CA PHE A 129 6.23 -1.79 -3.67
C PHE A 129 5.64 -1.56 -2.28
N SER A 130 5.70 -0.31 -1.82
CA SER A 130 5.33 -0.01 -0.43
C SER A 130 3.85 -0.25 -0.15
N GLY A 131 3.56 -1.26 0.68
CA GLY A 131 2.20 -1.56 1.12
C GLY A 131 1.58 -0.43 1.93
N HIS A 132 2.34 0.23 2.77
CA HIS A 132 1.86 1.34 3.61
C HIS A 132 1.58 2.59 2.77
N VAL A 133 2.45 2.92 1.81
CA VAL A 133 2.22 4.03 0.89
C VAL A 133 1.01 3.73 0.02
N SER A 134 0.86 2.49 -0.47
CA SER A 134 -0.31 2.07 -1.24
C SER A 134 -1.60 2.18 -0.43
N PHE A 135 -1.56 1.75 0.84
CA PHE A 135 -2.70 1.85 1.74
C PHE A 135 -3.09 3.32 2.01
N ALA A 136 -2.13 4.16 2.39
CA ALA A 136 -2.36 5.59 2.61
C ALA A 136 -2.88 6.28 1.35
N PHE A 137 -2.30 5.98 0.21
CA PHE A 137 -2.71 6.58 -1.06
C PHE A 137 -4.11 6.14 -1.47
N SER A 138 -4.48 4.87 -1.25
CA SER A 138 -5.85 4.40 -1.50
C SER A 138 -6.87 5.16 -0.64
N LEU A 139 -6.56 5.42 0.64
CA LEU A 139 -7.39 6.25 1.51
C LEU A 139 -7.51 7.68 0.97
N VAL A 140 -6.41 8.30 0.54
CA VAL A 140 -6.45 9.66 -0.03
C VAL A 140 -7.36 9.70 -1.26
N LEU A 141 -7.22 8.80 -2.22
CA LEU A 141 -8.03 8.79 -3.44
C LEU A 141 -9.51 8.57 -3.13
N VAL A 142 -9.83 7.58 -2.31
CA VAL A 142 -11.22 7.30 -1.90
C VAL A 142 -11.79 8.48 -1.10
N GLY A 143 -11.03 9.05 -0.18
CA GLY A 143 -11.47 10.19 0.62
C GLY A 143 -11.74 11.46 -0.20
N LEU A 144 -10.90 11.73 -1.21
CA LEU A 144 -11.13 12.83 -2.15
C LEU A 144 -12.35 12.56 -3.03
N HIS A 145 -12.53 11.34 -3.51
CA HIS A 145 -13.66 10.97 -4.37
C HIS A 145 -15.00 11.09 -3.64
N PHE A 146 -15.09 10.63 -2.41
CA PHE A 146 -16.33 10.71 -1.60
C PHE A 146 -16.46 12.01 -0.79
N GLY A 147 -15.55 12.97 -0.96
CA GLY A 147 -15.60 14.25 -0.25
C GLY A 147 -15.34 14.20 1.25
N ILE A 148 -14.77 13.10 1.77
CA ILE A 148 -14.39 12.94 3.18
C ILE A 148 -13.24 13.89 3.53
N ILE A 149 -12.35 14.10 2.56
CA ILE A 149 -11.23 15.04 2.63
C ILE A 149 -11.30 15.98 1.43
N SER A 150 -10.92 17.25 1.61
CA SER A 150 -11.04 18.28 0.57
C SER A 150 -9.71 18.92 0.17
N ASN A 151 -8.79 19.07 1.12
CA ASN A 151 -7.52 19.76 0.86
C ASN A 151 -6.49 18.79 0.21
N ARG A 152 -6.49 18.75 -1.12
CA ARG A 152 -5.58 17.87 -1.90
C ARG A 152 -4.11 18.13 -1.58
N VAL A 153 -3.71 19.42 -1.49
CA VAL A 153 -2.31 19.78 -1.25
C VAL A 153 -1.83 19.23 0.09
N LEU A 154 -2.66 19.36 1.14
CA LEU A 154 -2.33 18.80 2.46
C LEU A 154 -2.14 17.28 2.40
N TRP A 155 -3.09 16.55 1.79
CA TRP A 155 -3.08 15.09 1.80
C TRP A 155 -2.00 14.49 0.93
N PHE A 156 -1.74 15.07 -0.25
CA PHE A 156 -0.60 14.66 -1.06
C PHE A 156 0.74 15.08 -0.43
N GLY A 157 0.79 16.20 0.28
CA GLY A 157 1.96 16.58 1.06
C GLY A 157 2.26 15.59 2.19
N LEU A 158 1.24 15.18 2.95
CA LEU A 158 1.37 14.13 3.97
C LEU A 158 1.80 12.79 3.38
N LEU A 159 1.26 12.42 2.21
CA LEU A 159 1.65 11.20 1.50
C LEU A 159 3.12 11.24 1.06
N ALA A 160 3.57 12.39 0.54
CA ALA A 160 4.98 12.60 0.20
C ALA A 160 5.89 12.50 1.45
N CYS A 161 5.48 13.07 2.57
CA CYS A 161 6.17 12.93 3.85
C CYS A 161 6.24 11.46 4.31
N LEU A 162 5.13 10.71 4.21
CA LEU A 162 5.09 9.29 4.53
C LEU A 162 6.06 8.50 3.65
N GLY A 163 6.06 8.76 2.34
CA GLY A 163 6.96 8.11 1.40
C GLY A 163 8.44 8.43 1.71
N LEU A 164 8.76 9.70 1.92
CA LEU A 164 10.12 10.13 2.26
C LEU A 164 10.59 9.49 3.57
N PHE A 165 9.72 9.50 4.60
CA PHE A 165 10.04 8.87 5.88
C PHE A 165 10.21 7.35 5.75
N SER A 166 9.43 6.70 4.90
CA SER A 166 9.58 5.27 4.59
C SER A 166 10.95 4.95 3.99
N ALA A 167 11.45 5.79 3.09
CA ALA A 167 12.80 5.66 2.55
C ALA A 167 13.87 5.94 3.61
N MET A 168 13.74 7.03 4.39
CA MET A 168 14.69 7.40 5.44
C MET A 168 14.76 6.37 6.57
N SER A 169 13.65 5.73 6.90
CA SER A 169 13.60 4.63 7.88
C SER A 169 14.13 3.30 7.33
N ARG A 170 14.65 3.30 6.09
CA ARG A 170 15.15 2.09 5.40
C ARG A 170 14.10 0.98 5.28
N SER A 171 12.83 1.34 5.39
CA SER A 171 11.73 0.39 5.29
C SER A 171 11.47 -0.05 3.85
N HIS A 172 11.72 0.84 2.88
CA HIS A 172 11.55 0.60 1.45
C HIS A 172 12.62 1.34 0.65
N PHE A 173 12.94 0.82 -0.53
CA PHE A 173 13.67 1.58 -1.54
C PHE A 173 12.79 2.69 -2.13
N SER A 174 13.44 3.74 -2.62
CA SER A 174 12.71 4.86 -3.26
C SER A 174 11.83 4.41 -4.42
N ILE A 175 12.30 3.42 -5.19
CA ILE A 175 11.54 2.86 -6.32
C ILE A 175 10.24 2.18 -5.86
N ASP A 176 10.25 1.50 -4.72
CA ASP A 176 9.06 0.82 -4.18
C ASP A 176 7.97 1.83 -3.82
N ILE A 177 8.37 3.00 -3.34
CA ILE A 177 7.48 4.10 -3.01
C ILE A 177 6.90 4.73 -4.28
N VAL A 178 7.76 5.00 -5.26
CA VAL A 178 7.34 5.59 -6.54
C VAL A 178 6.39 4.66 -7.28
N MET A 179 6.67 3.36 -7.31
CA MET A 179 5.83 2.36 -7.98
C MET A 179 4.47 2.15 -7.31
N ALA A 180 4.34 2.43 -6.02
CA ALA A 180 3.05 2.35 -5.33
C ALA A 180 2.00 3.31 -5.94
N VAL A 181 2.43 4.48 -6.42
CA VAL A 181 1.52 5.51 -6.96
C VAL A 181 0.80 5.04 -8.22
N PRO A 182 1.47 4.70 -9.33
CA PRO A 182 0.79 4.28 -10.56
C PRO A 182 -0.02 2.99 -10.37
N ILE A 183 0.45 2.07 -9.51
CA ILE A 183 -0.27 0.83 -9.23
C ILE A 183 -1.61 1.13 -8.57
N VAL A 184 -1.62 1.94 -7.50
CA VAL A 184 -2.86 2.29 -6.79
C VAL A 184 -3.79 3.11 -7.69
N MET A 185 -3.27 4.05 -8.48
CA MET A 185 -4.09 4.82 -9.43
C MET A 185 -4.78 3.91 -10.45
N THR A 186 -4.05 2.99 -11.06
CA THR A 186 -4.60 2.04 -12.02
C THR A 186 -5.74 1.21 -11.43
N PHE A 187 -5.55 0.67 -10.23
CA PHE A 187 -6.59 -0.10 -9.56
C PHE A 187 -7.76 0.76 -9.07
N PHE A 188 -7.49 2.01 -8.68
CA PHE A 188 -8.55 2.95 -8.32
C PHE A 188 -9.45 3.26 -9.52
N ASP A 189 -8.88 3.64 -10.66
CA ASP A 189 -9.63 3.92 -11.88
C ASP A 189 -10.43 2.68 -12.33
N TRP A 190 -9.81 1.49 -12.28
CA TRP A 190 -10.51 0.24 -12.60
C TRP A 190 -11.66 -0.04 -11.62
N THR A 191 -11.48 0.16 -10.32
CA THR A 191 -12.51 -0.05 -9.29
C THR A 191 -13.68 0.91 -9.50
N MET A 192 -13.39 2.18 -9.81
CA MET A 192 -14.40 3.18 -10.07
C MET A 192 -15.19 2.88 -11.35
N CYS A 193 -14.51 2.44 -12.40
CA CYS A 193 -15.15 2.02 -13.65
C CYS A 193 -16.13 0.85 -13.41
N GLN A 194 -15.74 -0.16 -12.65
CA GLN A 194 -16.61 -1.29 -12.29
C GLN A 194 -17.80 -0.86 -11.44
N SER A 195 -17.65 0.12 -10.58
CA SER A 195 -18.73 0.66 -9.77
C SER A 195 -19.77 1.41 -10.63
N ALA A 196 -19.32 2.23 -11.58
CA ALA A 196 -20.19 2.97 -12.50
C ALA A 196 -20.92 2.05 -13.50
N SER A 197 -20.31 0.96 -13.92
CA SER A 197 -20.86 0.03 -14.91
C SER A 197 -22.05 -0.80 -14.41
N LYS A 198 -22.31 -0.84 -13.09
CA LYS A 198 -23.46 -1.56 -12.52
C LYS A 198 -24.81 -0.91 -12.86
N ASP A 199 -24.81 0.37 -13.20
CA ASP A 199 -26.01 1.12 -13.54
C ASP A 199 -26.34 1.07 -15.05
N THR A 200 -25.44 0.50 -15.88
CA THR A 200 -25.62 0.37 -17.32
C THR A 200 -25.29 -1.05 -17.78
N ILE A 201 -26.33 -1.83 -18.09
CA ILE A 201 -26.19 -3.25 -18.50
C ILE A 201 -25.39 -3.45 -19.80
N PHE A 202 -25.10 -2.38 -20.56
CA PHE A 202 -24.33 -2.38 -21.82
C PHE A 202 -23.57 -1.07 -22.11
N GLY A 203 -23.25 -0.27 -21.12
CA GLY A 203 -22.47 0.94 -21.33
C GLY A 203 -20.97 0.63 -21.33
N GLY A 204 -20.31 0.85 -22.45
CA GLY A 204 -18.84 0.86 -22.47
C GLY A 204 -18.29 1.81 -21.41
N CYS A 205 -17.16 1.44 -20.82
CA CYS A 205 -16.45 2.32 -19.89
C CYS A 205 -15.92 3.52 -20.68
N ASP A 206 -16.76 4.54 -20.87
CA ASP A 206 -16.28 5.88 -21.18
C ASP A 206 -15.65 6.43 -19.89
N CYS A 207 -14.48 5.88 -19.55
CA CYS A 207 -13.59 6.47 -18.58
C CYS A 207 -13.09 7.79 -19.16
N ALA A 208 -13.94 8.81 -19.10
CA ALA A 208 -13.51 10.16 -19.43
C ALA A 208 -12.37 10.55 -18.47
N PRO A 209 -11.25 11.09 -18.97
CA PRO A 209 -10.09 11.45 -18.18
C PRO A 209 -10.30 12.73 -17.35
N ASP A 210 -11.52 12.98 -16.84
CA ASP A 210 -11.88 14.22 -16.16
C ASP A 210 -11.22 14.40 -14.78
N ILE A 211 -10.51 13.38 -14.29
CA ILE A 211 -9.80 13.47 -13.00
C ILE A 211 -8.49 14.26 -13.10
N ILE A 212 -7.97 14.47 -14.32
CA ILE A 212 -6.67 15.17 -14.52
C ILE A 212 -6.88 16.69 -14.73
N THR A 213 -8.09 17.15 -14.97
CA THR A 213 -8.38 18.56 -15.30
C THR A 213 -8.99 19.36 -14.15
N MET A 214 -9.03 18.84 -12.94
CA MET A 214 -9.49 19.60 -11.77
C MET A 214 -8.36 19.89 -10.78
#